data_dc9f9568e307b85d26728954536ad948
#
_entry.id   dc9f9568e307b85d26728954536ad948
#
_cell.length_a   1.000
_cell.length_b   1.000
_cell.length_c   1.000
_cell.angle_alpha   90.00
_cell.angle_beta   90.00
_cell.angle_gamma   90.00
#
_symmetry.space_group_name_H-M   'P 1'
#
loop_
_entity.id
_entity.type
_entity.pdbx_description
1 polymer ?
#
loop_
_entity_poly.entity_id
_entity_poly.type
_entity_poly.pdbx_seq_one_letter_code
_entity_poly.pdbx_strand_id
1 'polypeptide(L)'
;PNVTSDVASLCFKSGNAVILKGGSEAIYTNKILAKLFQKALILNKVNKNFVSFVDSKNRKTVDYILSEMKEFIDVIIPRGGKNLVKRVNHLSRVPVIGHLEGLCHTFVDKDAELNMAINVIHNAKLRNTSICGATETILIHKKIIKKFCSPILRKLALNNCKIYADSIKKKYYNGRVYTA
;
A
#
# COMPACT_ATOMS: atom_id res chain seq x y z
N PRO A 1 -6.53 -11.60 -0.64
CA PRO A 1 -7.36 -12.22 0.42
C PRO A 1 -6.91 -11.85 1.84
N ASN A 2 -5.60 -11.66 2.08
CA ASN A 2 -5.05 -11.36 3.43
C ASN A 2 -5.74 -10.14 4.07
N VAL A 3 -6.00 -9.09 3.28
CA VAL A 3 -6.68 -7.88 3.77
C VAL A 3 -8.04 -8.19 4.40
N THR A 4 -8.76 -9.22 3.92
CA THR A 4 -10.05 -9.62 4.47
C THR A 4 -9.91 -10.08 5.93
N SER A 5 -8.92 -10.91 6.24
CA SER A 5 -8.67 -11.37 7.62
C SER A 5 -8.08 -10.27 8.49
N ASP A 6 -7.12 -9.50 7.96
CA ASP A 6 -6.45 -8.45 8.71
C ASP A 6 -7.45 -7.35 9.13
N VAL A 7 -8.28 -6.89 8.20
CA VAL A 7 -9.29 -5.84 8.46
C VAL A 7 -10.38 -6.35 9.39
N ALA A 8 -10.88 -7.59 9.20
CA ALA A 8 -11.87 -8.17 10.10
C ALA A 8 -11.35 -8.22 11.55
N SER A 9 -10.10 -8.66 11.73
CA SER A 9 -9.46 -8.74 13.05
C SER A 9 -9.27 -7.37 13.68
N LEU A 10 -8.74 -6.39 12.92
CA LEU A 10 -8.48 -5.05 13.41
C LEU A 10 -9.76 -4.31 13.79
N CYS A 11 -10.80 -4.37 12.94
CA CYS A 11 -12.09 -3.76 13.23
C CYS A 11 -12.73 -4.38 14.46
N PHE A 12 -12.78 -5.71 14.53
CA PHE A 12 -13.34 -6.40 15.69
C PHE A 12 -12.59 -6.05 16.99
N LYS A 13 -11.25 -6.06 16.97
CA LYS A 13 -10.42 -5.72 18.13
C LYS A 13 -10.62 -4.28 18.60
N SER A 14 -10.92 -3.37 17.70
CA SER A 14 -11.19 -1.95 18.02
C SER A 14 -12.67 -1.67 18.34
N GLY A 15 -13.54 -2.69 18.36
CA GLY A 15 -14.97 -2.54 18.65
C GLY A 15 -15.82 -2.03 17.50
N ASN A 16 -15.28 -2.03 16.27
CA ASN A 16 -15.96 -1.59 15.06
C ASN A 16 -16.56 -2.77 14.30
N ALA A 17 -17.78 -2.61 13.80
CA ALA A 17 -18.32 -3.50 12.78
C ALA A 17 -17.68 -3.18 11.41
N VAL A 18 -17.63 -4.19 10.54
CA VAL A 18 -17.03 -4.03 9.21
C VAL A 18 -17.87 -4.69 8.11
N ILE A 19 -18.02 -3.99 7.00
CA ILE A 19 -18.59 -4.51 5.76
C ILE A 19 -17.43 -4.75 4.77
N LEU A 20 -17.15 -6.01 4.48
CA LEU A 20 -16.07 -6.42 3.60
C LEU A 20 -16.59 -6.61 2.18
N LYS A 21 -15.96 -5.95 1.21
CA LYS A 21 -16.20 -6.15 -0.22
C LYS A 21 -14.88 -6.46 -0.92
N GLY A 22 -14.64 -7.74 -1.21
CA GLY A 22 -13.42 -8.20 -1.88
C GLY A 22 -13.44 -8.02 -3.39
N GLY A 23 -12.26 -8.15 -4.04
CA GLY A 23 -12.13 -8.21 -5.49
C GLY A 23 -12.81 -9.45 -6.09
N SER A 24 -13.19 -9.36 -7.36
CA SER A 24 -13.92 -10.42 -8.07
C SER A 24 -13.10 -11.70 -8.26
N GLU A 25 -11.78 -11.53 -8.42
CA GLU A 25 -10.82 -12.62 -8.63
C GLU A 25 -10.61 -13.50 -7.37
N ALA A 26 -10.79 -12.93 -6.18
CA ALA A 26 -10.60 -13.63 -4.91
C ALA A 26 -11.91 -13.82 -4.11
N ILE A 27 -13.06 -13.71 -4.76
CA ILE A 27 -14.37 -13.68 -4.07
C ILE A 27 -14.63 -14.93 -3.23
N TYR A 28 -14.27 -16.12 -3.74
CA TYR A 28 -14.49 -17.39 -3.04
C TYR A 28 -13.64 -17.49 -1.77
N THR A 29 -12.37 -17.12 -1.85
CA THR A 29 -11.46 -17.10 -0.69
C THR A 29 -11.92 -16.07 0.35
N ASN A 30 -12.27 -14.86 -0.08
CA ASN A 30 -12.77 -13.81 0.82
C ASN A 30 -14.08 -14.23 1.50
N LYS A 31 -14.98 -14.90 0.77
CA LYS A 31 -16.24 -15.44 1.31
C LYS A 31 -16.00 -16.51 2.38
N ILE A 32 -15.04 -17.41 2.15
CA ILE A 32 -14.68 -18.46 3.12
C ILE A 32 -14.10 -17.82 4.38
N LEU A 33 -13.17 -16.87 4.24
CA LEU A 33 -12.58 -16.16 5.38
C LEU A 33 -13.64 -15.43 6.20
N ALA A 34 -14.53 -14.69 5.57
CA ALA A 34 -15.63 -14.01 6.26
C ALA A 34 -16.55 -15.00 7.00
N LYS A 35 -16.90 -16.15 6.39
CA LYS A 35 -17.70 -17.20 7.05
C LYS A 35 -16.98 -17.79 8.25
N LEU A 36 -15.66 -18.02 8.18
CA LEU A 36 -14.89 -18.53 9.30
C LEU A 36 -14.88 -17.53 10.47
N PHE A 37 -14.73 -16.23 10.19
CA PHE A 37 -14.86 -15.18 11.18
C PHE A 37 -16.23 -15.18 11.84
N GLN A 38 -17.30 -15.20 11.04
CA GLN A 38 -18.68 -15.24 11.56
C GLN A 38 -18.93 -16.50 12.41
N LYS A 39 -18.40 -17.66 12.02
CA LYS A 39 -18.47 -18.88 12.82
C LYS A 39 -17.76 -18.72 14.16
N ALA A 40 -16.56 -18.15 14.17
CA ALA A 40 -15.82 -17.88 15.40
C ALA A 40 -16.58 -16.92 16.32
N LEU A 41 -17.17 -15.85 15.80
CA LEU A 41 -18.00 -14.92 16.56
C LEU A 41 -19.19 -15.65 17.22
N ILE A 42 -19.92 -16.46 16.47
CA ILE A 42 -21.06 -17.25 16.98
C ILE A 42 -20.63 -18.18 18.11
N LEU A 43 -19.53 -18.91 17.92
CA LEU A 43 -18.99 -19.83 18.94
C LEU A 43 -18.62 -19.11 20.24
N ASN A 44 -18.24 -17.84 20.16
CA ASN A 44 -17.93 -16.99 21.31
C ASN A 44 -19.11 -16.13 21.78
N LYS A 45 -20.34 -16.45 21.36
CA LYS A 45 -21.58 -15.73 21.73
C LYS A 45 -21.56 -14.23 21.33
N VAL A 46 -20.83 -13.89 20.29
CA VAL A 46 -20.77 -12.53 19.73
C VAL A 46 -21.64 -12.46 18.48
N ASN A 47 -22.23 -11.30 18.23
CA ASN A 47 -23.05 -11.08 17.06
C ASN A 47 -22.22 -11.23 15.77
N LYS A 48 -22.60 -12.17 14.91
CA LYS A 48 -21.91 -12.42 13.64
C LYS A 48 -21.85 -11.21 12.71
N ASN A 49 -22.76 -10.26 12.85
CA ASN A 49 -22.86 -9.07 12.01
C ASN A 49 -21.73 -8.04 12.26
N PHE A 50 -20.88 -8.23 13.28
CA PHE A 50 -19.65 -7.47 13.39
C PHE A 50 -18.76 -7.60 12.13
N VAL A 51 -18.84 -8.74 11.42
CA VAL A 51 -18.17 -8.95 10.16
C VAL A 51 -19.18 -9.35 9.09
N SER A 52 -19.55 -8.41 8.24
CA SER A 52 -20.44 -8.62 7.10
C SER A 52 -19.64 -8.73 5.81
N PHE A 53 -20.09 -9.55 4.87
CA PHE A 53 -19.43 -9.74 3.58
C PHE A 53 -20.40 -9.52 2.42
N VAL A 54 -20.02 -8.68 1.48
CA VAL A 54 -20.79 -8.42 0.26
C VAL A 54 -20.44 -9.45 -0.80
N ASP A 55 -21.29 -10.47 -0.95
CA ASP A 55 -21.14 -11.56 -1.91
C ASP A 55 -21.67 -11.14 -3.30
N SER A 56 -21.02 -10.16 -3.92
CA SER A 56 -21.42 -9.67 -5.23
C SER A 56 -20.20 -9.29 -6.07
N LYS A 57 -20.20 -9.72 -7.34
CA LYS A 57 -19.22 -9.30 -8.36
C LYS A 57 -19.69 -8.04 -9.11
N ASN A 58 -20.92 -7.60 -8.91
CA ASN A 58 -21.50 -6.49 -9.64
C ASN A 58 -20.91 -5.15 -9.19
N ARG A 59 -20.42 -4.36 -10.13
CA ARG A 59 -19.89 -3.02 -9.88
C ARG A 59 -20.96 -2.04 -9.36
N LYS A 60 -22.21 -2.20 -9.78
CA LYS A 60 -23.33 -1.39 -9.28
C LYS A 60 -23.54 -1.53 -7.78
N THR A 61 -23.20 -2.70 -7.19
CA THR A 61 -23.27 -2.90 -5.74
C THR A 61 -22.27 -1.99 -5.02
N VAL A 62 -21.07 -1.79 -5.60
CA VAL A 62 -20.09 -0.85 -5.04
C VAL A 62 -20.61 0.58 -5.12
N ASP A 63 -21.14 0.97 -6.27
CA ASP A 63 -21.71 2.32 -6.45
C ASP A 63 -22.83 2.60 -5.45
N TYR A 64 -23.72 1.64 -5.23
CA TYR A 64 -24.78 1.74 -4.22
C TYR A 64 -24.22 1.92 -2.80
N ILE A 65 -23.20 1.14 -2.42
CA ILE A 65 -22.53 1.28 -1.12
C ILE A 65 -21.95 2.69 -0.96
N LEU A 66 -21.36 3.23 -2.01
CA LEU A 66 -20.70 4.54 -1.99
C LEU A 66 -21.71 5.70 -1.93
N SER A 67 -22.84 5.59 -2.63
CA SER A 67 -23.77 6.72 -2.82
C SER A 67 -24.98 6.69 -1.89
N GLU A 68 -25.47 5.49 -1.52
CA GLU A 68 -26.78 5.36 -0.84
C GLU A 68 -26.66 4.91 0.62
N MET A 69 -25.52 4.42 1.06
CA MET A 69 -25.38 3.85 2.41
C MET A 69 -24.77 4.80 3.45
N LYS A 70 -24.83 6.11 3.24
CA LYS A 70 -24.26 7.10 4.18
C LYS A 70 -24.85 7.07 5.60
N GLU A 71 -26.08 6.61 5.76
CA GLU A 71 -26.74 6.46 7.06
C GLU A 71 -26.28 5.20 7.83
N PHE A 72 -25.56 4.28 7.17
CA PHE A 72 -25.16 2.99 7.71
C PHE A 72 -23.63 2.80 7.80
N ILE A 73 -22.87 3.67 7.14
CA ILE A 73 -21.42 3.56 7.03
C ILE A 73 -20.76 4.87 7.46
N ASP A 74 -19.92 4.81 8.49
CA ASP A 74 -19.21 5.98 9.01
C ASP A 74 -17.99 6.34 8.17
N VAL A 75 -17.26 5.32 7.65
CA VAL A 75 -16.04 5.53 6.88
C VAL A 75 -15.80 4.42 5.86
N ILE A 76 -15.23 4.78 4.71
CA ILE A 76 -14.83 3.84 3.65
C ILE A 76 -13.31 3.85 3.52
N ILE A 77 -12.71 2.66 3.53
CA ILE A 77 -11.26 2.47 3.34
C ILE A 77 -11.04 1.66 2.06
N PRO A 78 -10.79 2.31 0.90
CA PRO A 78 -10.56 1.61 -0.35
C PRO A 78 -9.18 0.93 -0.36
N ARG A 79 -9.15 -0.33 -0.76
CA ARG A 79 -7.94 -1.11 -0.99
C ARG A 79 -7.93 -1.67 -2.40
N GLY A 80 -7.00 -1.20 -3.24
CA GLY A 80 -6.91 -1.61 -4.63
C GLY A 80 -6.14 -0.61 -5.48
N GLY A 81 -6.20 -0.75 -6.80
CA GLY A 81 -5.48 0.13 -7.72
C GLY A 81 -6.05 1.55 -7.81
N LYS A 82 -5.28 2.45 -8.41
CA LYS A 82 -5.60 3.89 -8.58
C LYS A 82 -7.03 4.15 -9.09
N ASN A 83 -7.49 3.36 -10.05
CA ASN A 83 -8.82 3.55 -10.66
C ASN A 83 -9.95 3.31 -9.65
N LEU A 84 -9.79 2.32 -8.75
CA LEU A 84 -10.76 2.09 -7.69
C LEU A 84 -10.78 3.26 -6.70
N VAL A 85 -9.61 3.68 -6.23
CA VAL A 85 -9.51 4.78 -5.25
C VAL A 85 -10.06 6.09 -5.83
N LYS A 86 -9.74 6.43 -7.09
CA LYS A 86 -10.32 7.59 -7.79
C LYS A 86 -11.85 7.50 -7.87
N ARG A 87 -12.39 6.33 -8.24
CA ARG A 87 -13.83 6.11 -8.31
C ARG A 87 -14.51 6.27 -6.95
N VAL A 88 -13.92 5.70 -5.90
CA VAL A 88 -14.43 5.84 -4.53
C VAL A 88 -14.45 7.30 -4.11
N ASN A 89 -13.35 8.03 -4.30
CA ASN A 89 -13.28 9.46 -3.95
C ASN A 89 -14.29 10.33 -4.73
N HIS A 90 -14.62 9.93 -5.98
CA HIS A 90 -15.57 10.69 -6.80
C HIS A 90 -17.03 10.39 -6.46
N LEU A 91 -17.37 9.14 -6.15
CA LEU A 91 -18.75 8.71 -5.95
C LEU A 91 -19.19 8.69 -4.48
N SER A 92 -18.25 8.61 -3.54
CA SER A 92 -18.58 8.41 -2.14
C SER A 92 -19.25 9.64 -1.53
N ARG A 93 -20.37 9.40 -0.86
CA ARG A 93 -21.05 10.34 0.05
C ARG A 93 -20.69 10.07 1.51
N VAL A 94 -19.85 9.07 1.75
CA VAL A 94 -19.32 8.69 3.06
C VAL A 94 -17.85 9.15 3.13
N PRO A 95 -17.33 9.58 4.29
CA PRO A 95 -15.93 9.91 4.45
C PRO A 95 -15.01 8.77 3.97
N VAL A 96 -13.93 9.11 3.25
CA VAL A 96 -13.01 8.13 2.67
C VAL A 96 -11.62 8.32 3.27
N ILE A 97 -11.06 7.24 3.83
CA ILE A 97 -9.65 7.18 4.23
C ILE A 97 -8.90 6.31 3.21
N GLY A 98 -8.22 6.96 2.30
CA GLY A 98 -7.47 6.27 1.25
C GLY A 98 -6.32 7.10 0.74
N HIS A 99 -5.37 6.44 0.07
CA HIS A 99 -4.27 7.10 -0.63
C HIS A 99 -4.15 6.57 -2.05
N LEU A 100 -3.69 7.40 -2.96
CA LEU A 100 -3.48 7.03 -4.36
C LEU A 100 -2.08 6.45 -4.59
N GLU A 101 -1.07 7.06 -4.00
CA GLU A 101 0.35 6.68 -4.15
C GLU A 101 1.13 7.03 -2.89
N GLY A 102 2.17 6.25 -2.61
CA GLY A 102 3.19 6.57 -1.62
C GLY A 102 4.49 6.94 -2.33
N LEU A 103 5.08 8.08 -2.01
CA LEU A 103 6.43 8.47 -2.43
C LEU A 103 7.39 8.22 -1.27
N CYS A 104 7.82 6.97 -1.12
CA CYS A 104 8.67 6.58 0.00
C CYS A 104 10.10 7.06 -0.19
N HIS A 105 10.63 7.71 0.84
CA HIS A 105 11.97 8.25 0.86
C HIS A 105 12.86 7.42 1.78
N THR A 106 14.08 7.11 1.31
CA THR A 106 15.13 6.55 2.16
C THR A 106 16.23 7.60 2.33
N PHE A 107 16.44 8.04 3.57
CA PHE A 107 17.52 8.97 3.90
C PHE A 107 18.74 8.20 4.39
N VAL A 108 19.91 8.48 3.78
CA VAL A 108 21.21 7.95 4.19
C VAL A 108 21.93 9.02 5.00
N ASP A 109 21.94 8.82 6.31
CA ASP A 109 22.57 9.75 7.24
C ASP A 109 24.10 9.74 7.15
N LYS A 110 24.73 10.79 7.67
CA LYS A 110 26.21 10.94 7.67
C LYS A 110 26.95 9.81 8.41
N ASP A 111 26.29 9.19 9.40
CA ASP A 111 26.84 8.14 10.24
C ASP A 111 26.49 6.72 9.73
N ALA A 112 25.85 6.62 8.54
CA ALA A 112 25.49 5.36 7.92
C ALA A 112 26.73 4.53 7.51
N GLU A 113 26.62 3.20 7.62
CA GLU A 113 27.59 2.26 7.07
C GLU A 113 27.26 1.99 5.58
N LEU A 114 28.29 2.01 4.71
CA LEU A 114 28.11 1.96 3.26
C LEU A 114 27.43 0.67 2.77
N ASN A 115 27.89 -0.50 3.22
CA ASN A 115 27.36 -1.77 2.76
C ASN A 115 25.93 -1.99 3.27
N MET A 116 25.65 -1.57 4.49
CA MET A 116 24.29 -1.58 5.03
C MET A 116 23.37 -0.68 4.21
N ALA A 117 23.79 0.55 3.91
CA ALA A 117 22.99 1.49 3.11
C ALA A 117 22.68 0.92 1.71
N ILE A 118 23.66 0.31 1.05
CA ILE A 118 23.48 -0.35 -0.26
C ILE A 118 22.46 -1.48 -0.14
N ASN A 119 22.59 -2.35 0.86
CA ASN A 119 21.73 -3.52 1.02
C ASN A 119 20.29 -3.13 1.38
N VAL A 120 20.12 -2.18 2.29
CA VAL A 120 18.79 -1.67 2.70
C VAL A 120 18.08 -1.03 1.51
N ILE A 121 18.74 -0.13 0.77
CA ILE A 121 18.16 0.55 -0.38
C ILE A 121 17.83 -0.45 -1.49
N HIS A 122 18.73 -1.37 -1.79
CA HIS A 122 18.49 -2.42 -2.77
C HIS A 122 17.25 -3.26 -2.40
N ASN A 123 17.16 -3.72 -1.17
CA ASN A 123 16.00 -4.50 -0.70
C ASN A 123 14.72 -3.65 -0.70
N ALA A 124 14.76 -2.44 -0.14
CA ALA A 124 13.60 -1.55 -0.05
C ALA A 124 13.02 -1.16 -1.43
N LYS A 125 13.87 -1.09 -2.48
CA LYS A 125 13.41 -0.81 -3.84
C LYS A 125 12.99 -2.06 -4.60
N LEU A 126 13.74 -3.15 -4.50
CA LEU A 126 13.67 -4.26 -5.48
C LEU A 126 13.02 -5.52 -4.97
N ARG A 127 12.79 -5.67 -3.68
CA ARG A 127 12.06 -6.84 -3.15
C ARG A 127 10.67 -6.97 -3.77
N ASN A 128 9.98 -5.85 -3.91
CA ASN A 128 8.70 -5.76 -4.61
C ASN A 128 8.45 -4.30 -5.02
N THR A 129 8.67 -3.99 -6.28
CA THR A 129 8.59 -2.62 -6.82
C THR A 129 7.17 -2.07 -6.92
N SER A 130 6.16 -2.93 -6.82
CA SER A 130 4.74 -2.53 -6.98
C SER A 130 4.03 -2.20 -5.67
N ILE A 131 4.67 -2.43 -4.51
CA ILE A 131 4.06 -2.08 -3.22
C ILE A 131 4.24 -0.59 -2.90
N CYS A 132 3.26 -0.03 -2.20
CA CYS A 132 3.27 1.38 -1.79
C CYS A 132 4.44 1.78 -0.87
N GLY A 133 5.08 0.81 -0.20
CA GLY A 133 6.24 1.02 0.66
C GLY A 133 7.60 0.88 -0.04
N ALA A 134 7.64 0.63 -1.36
CA ALA A 134 8.90 0.57 -2.09
C ALA A 134 9.58 1.94 -2.13
N THR A 135 10.89 1.99 -1.91
CA THR A 135 11.66 3.24 -1.99
C THR A 135 11.57 3.84 -3.39
N GLU A 136 11.11 5.09 -3.48
CA GLU A 136 11.05 5.86 -4.72
C GLU A 136 12.14 6.94 -4.78
N THR A 137 12.48 7.52 -3.64
CA THR A 137 13.46 8.60 -3.54
C THR A 137 14.57 8.24 -2.57
N ILE A 138 15.82 8.49 -2.95
CA ILE A 138 16.99 8.32 -2.10
C ILE A 138 17.58 9.69 -1.81
N LEU A 139 17.66 10.04 -0.53
CA LEU A 139 18.29 11.25 -0.04
C LEU A 139 19.61 10.86 0.63
N ILE A 140 20.73 11.48 0.21
CA ILE A 140 22.07 11.18 0.77
C ILE A 140 22.61 12.43 1.43
N HIS A 141 23.02 12.33 2.69
CA HIS A 141 23.61 13.44 3.42
C HIS A 141 24.85 13.98 2.69
N LYS A 142 24.95 15.32 2.54
CA LYS A 142 25.98 16.01 1.75
C LYS A 142 27.44 15.64 2.10
N LYS A 143 27.71 15.35 3.38
CA LYS A 143 29.07 14.98 3.84
C LYS A 143 29.56 13.65 3.29
N ILE A 144 28.67 12.72 2.96
CA ILE A 144 29.02 11.36 2.51
C ILE A 144 28.70 11.10 1.02
N ILE A 145 28.11 12.05 0.34
CA ILE A 145 27.65 11.88 -1.06
C ILE A 145 28.76 11.39 -2.00
N LYS A 146 29.98 11.87 -1.85
CA LYS A 146 31.14 11.47 -2.67
C LYS A 146 31.43 9.98 -2.56
N LYS A 147 31.29 9.40 -1.36
CA LYS A 147 31.58 8.00 -1.08
C LYS A 147 30.40 7.08 -1.36
N PHE A 148 29.18 7.53 -1.13
CA PHE A 148 27.96 6.69 -1.14
C PHE A 148 27.17 6.71 -2.46
N CYS A 149 27.14 7.84 -3.17
CA CYS A 149 26.29 8.02 -4.33
C CYS A 149 26.57 6.97 -5.43
N SER A 150 27.83 6.87 -5.89
CA SER A 150 28.18 5.96 -6.99
C SER A 150 27.93 4.48 -6.67
N PRO A 151 28.35 3.93 -5.52
CA PRO A 151 28.08 2.53 -5.19
C PRO A 151 26.59 2.19 -5.11
N ILE A 152 25.78 3.04 -4.48
CA ILE A 152 24.33 2.84 -4.36
C ILE A 152 23.67 2.84 -5.75
N LEU A 153 23.95 3.86 -6.57
CA LEU A 153 23.33 4.00 -7.89
C LEU A 153 23.78 2.91 -8.86
N ARG A 154 25.04 2.47 -8.81
CA ARG A 154 25.51 1.32 -9.59
C ARG A 154 24.76 0.04 -9.25
N LYS A 155 24.55 -0.23 -7.96
CA LYS A 155 23.82 -1.42 -7.50
C LYS A 155 22.38 -1.43 -8.06
N LEU A 156 21.71 -0.29 -8.05
CA LEU A 156 20.36 -0.16 -8.62
C LEU A 156 20.36 -0.27 -10.14
N ALA A 157 21.30 0.37 -10.84
CA ALA A 157 21.42 0.33 -12.30
C ALA A 157 21.69 -1.09 -12.83
N LEU A 158 22.52 -1.87 -12.14
CA LEU A 158 22.78 -3.29 -12.47
C LEU A 158 21.50 -4.16 -12.40
N ASN A 159 20.48 -3.70 -11.69
CA ASN A 159 19.17 -4.33 -11.61
C ASN A 159 18.10 -3.60 -12.46
N ASN A 160 18.53 -2.92 -13.53
CA ASN A 160 17.67 -2.24 -14.50
C ASN A 160 16.82 -1.09 -13.94
N CYS A 161 17.17 -0.52 -12.76
CA CYS A 161 16.51 0.67 -12.28
C CYS A 161 16.88 1.89 -13.12
N LYS A 162 15.89 2.63 -13.57
CA LYS A 162 16.11 3.96 -14.15
C LYS A 162 16.38 4.95 -13.01
N ILE A 163 17.48 5.69 -13.14
CA ILE A 163 17.89 6.69 -12.15
C ILE A 163 17.51 8.07 -12.67
N TYR A 164 16.60 8.72 -11.97
CA TYR A 164 16.24 10.10 -12.22
C TYR A 164 16.96 10.99 -11.21
N ALA A 165 17.50 12.07 -11.70
CA ALA A 165 18.37 12.83 -10.84
C ALA A 165 18.61 14.26 -11.36
N ASP A 166 18.85 15.26 -10.47
CA ASP A 166 19.23 16.61 -10.83
C ASP A 166 20.70 16.74 -11.31
N SER A 167 21.11 17.92 -11.78
CA SER A 167 22.42 18.20 -12.39
C SER A 167 23.63 17.95 -11.49
N ILE A 168 23.45 17.97 -10.17
CA ILE A 168 24.52 17.75 -9.18
C ILE A 168 25.11 16.34 -9.26
N LYS A 169 24.37 15.42 -9.80
CA LYS A 169 24.65 13.98 -9.80
C LYS A 169 25.63 13.52 -10.84
N LYS A 170 25.72 14.19 -11.99
CA LYS A 170 26.78 13.93 -12.97
C LYS A 170 28.19 14.01 -12.35
N LYS A 171 28.33 14.81 -11.28
CA LYS A 171 29.60 14.92 -10.52
C LYS A 171 29.92 13.68 -9.68
N TYR A 172 28.95 12.91 -9.26
CA TYR A 172 29.12 11.80 -8.31
C TYR A 172 28.77 10.43 -8.89
N TYR A 173 28.20 10.38 -10.10
CA TYR A 173 27.80 9.15 -10.75
C TYR A 173 27.96 9.25 -12.28
N ASN A 174 28.78 8.37 -12.88
CA ASN A 174 29.10 8.36 -14.30
C ASN A 174 28.14 7.47 -15.13
N GLY A 175 27.15 6.82 -14.52
CA GLY A 175 26.17 6.01 -15.21
C GLY A 175 25.05 6.85 -15.86
N ARG A 176 24.16 6.17 -16.59
CA ARG A 176 23.03 6.82 -17.24
C ARG A 176 22.06 7.38 -16.21
N VAL A 177 21.74 8.66 -16.36
CA VAL A 177 20.79 9.39 -15.54
C VAL A 177 19.75 10.02 -16.44
N TYR A 178 18.49 9.95 -16.02
CA TYR A 178 17.36 10.57 -16.71
C TYR A 178 17.02 11.90 -15.99
N THR A 179 16.50 12.86 -16.72
CA THR A 179 15.88 14.07 -16.15
C THR A 179 14.49 13.74 -15.63
N ALA A 180 14.15 14.28 -14.48
CA ALA A 180 12.81 14.15 -13.90
C ALA A 180 11.83 15.08 -14.61
#